data_fa6f8518386e5e7cbc1a92c6a17d3d71
#
_entry.id   fa6f8518386e5e7cbc1a92c6a17d3d71
#
_cell.length_a   1.000
_cell.length_b   1.000
_cell.length_c   1.000
_cell.angle_alpha   90.00
_cell.angle_beta   90.00
_cell.angle_gamma   90.00
#
_symmetry.space_group_name_H-M   'P 1'
#
loop_
_entity.id
_entity.type
_entity.pdbx_description
1 polymer ?
#
loop_
_entity_poly.entity_id
_entity_poly.type
_entity_poly.pdbx_seq_one_letter_code
_entity_poly.pdbx_strand_id
1 'polypeptide(L)'
;MYNEMMDTIGLVNTVDPELAAAMDRELNRQRQNIELIASENIVSPAVMAAMGSILTNKYAEGLPGKRYYGGCVYVDEVENIAIERACKLFGAKYANVQPHSGAQANLAVYFALLDLGDTVMGMDLSVSYTHLRAHETCA
;
A
#
# COMPACT_ATOMS: atom_id res chain seq x y z
N MET A 1 -15.18 6.10 18.34
CA MET A 1 -14.38 4.87 18.25
C MET A 1 -13.01 5.05 17.57
N TYR A 2 -12.77 6.14 16.83
CA TYR A 2 -11.43 6.47 16.28
C TYR A 2 -10.54 7.23 17.27
N ASN A 3 -11.09 7.77 18.35
CA ASN A 3 -10.39 8.72 19.22
C ASN A 3 -9.54 8.10 20.34
N GLU A 4 -9.61 6.81 20.55
CA GLU A 4 -8.99 6.24 21.77
C GLU A 4 -7.79 5.33 21.52
N MET A 5 -7.52 4.94 20.27
CA MET A 5 -6.48 3.93 20.02
C MET A 5 -5.17 4.45 19.48
N MET A 6 -5.13 5.57 18.81
CA MET A 6 -3.88 6.25 18.44
C MET A 6 -4.21 7.68 17.99
N ASP A 7 -3.98 8.64 18.83
CA ASP A 7 -4.00 10.05 18.43
C ASP A 7 -2.72 10.40 17.65
N THR A 8 -2.64 9.87 16.43
CA THR A 8 -1.49 10.13 15.54
C THR A 8 -1.37 11.61 15.22
N ILE A 9 -2.48 12.32 15.07
CA ILE A 9 -2.49 13.76 14.80
C ILE A 9 -1.97 14.53 16.02
N GLY A 10 -2.44 14.16 17.22
CA GLY A 10 -1.94 14.75 18.46
C GLY A 10 -0.43 14.48 18.65
N LEU A 11 0.05 13.28 18.33
CA LEU A 11 1.47 12.98 18.39
C LEU A 11 2.28 13.83 17.41
N VAL A 12 1.84 13.94 16.16
CA VAL A 12 2.50 14.78 15.14
C VAL A 12 2.47 16.26 15.58
N ASN A 13 1.38 16.70 16.17
CA ASN A 13 1.24 18.08 16.66
C ASN A 13 2.27 18.49 17.72
N THR A 14 2.83 17.52 18.45
CA THR A 14 3.89 17.80 19.42
C THR A 14 5.21 18.21 18.77
N VAL A 15 5.41 17.89 17.50
CA VAL A 15 6.66 18.10 16.74
C VAL A 15 6.44 19.06 15.57
N ASP A 16 5.35 18.90 14.85
CA ASP A 16 5.01 19.65 13.64
C ASP A 16 3.51 20.06 13.67
N PRO A 17 3.19 21.19 14.28
CA PRO A 17 1.81 21.66 14.34
C PRO A 17 1.20 22.04 12.98
N GLU A 18 2.00 22.46 12.02
CA GLU A 18 1.54 22.82 10.69
C GLU A 18 1.05 21.59 9.92
N LEU A 19 1.84 20.50 9.94
CA LEU A 19 1.47 19.22 9.38
C LEU A 19 0.24 18.63 10.09
N ALA A 20 0.22 18.65 11.42
CA ALA A 20 -0.92 18.14 12.19
C ALA A 20 -2.22 18.87 11.84
N ALA A 21 -2.17 20.18 11.66
CA ALA A 21 -3.34 20.96 11.24
C ALA A 21 -3.81 20.60 9.82
N ALA A 22 -2.90 20.25 8.92
CA ALA A 22 -3.27 19.75 7.58
C ALA A 22 -3.92 18.37 7.66
N MET A 23 -3.38 17.48 8.49
CA MET A 23 -3.93 16.14 8.72
C MET A 23 -5.34 16.19 9.32
N ASP A 24 -5.58 17.10 10.28
CA ASP A 24 -6.90 17.29 10.88
C ASP A 24 -7.93 17.81 9.87
N ARG A 25 -7.54 18.76 9.00
CA ARG A 25 -8.41 19.21 7.91
C ARG A 25 -8.76 18.07 6.94
N GLU A 26 -7.81 17.22 6.59
CA GLU A 26 -8.07 16.05 5.74
C GLU A 26 -8.97 15.02 6.42
N LEU A 27 -8.76 14.75 7.70
CA LEU A 27 -9.64 13.89 8.48
C LEU A 27 -11.08 14.40 8.47
N ASN A 28 -11.27 15.72 8.66
CA ASN A 28 -12.58 16.33 8.61
C ASN A 28 -13.20 16.28 7.20
N ARG A 29 -12.39 16.50 6.16
CA ARG A 29 -12.83 16.34 4.77
C ARG A 29 -13.38 14.93 4.52
N GLN A 30 -12.63 13.90 4.88
CA GLN A 30 -13.04 12.50 4.69
C GLN A 30 -14.30 12.13 5.49
N ARG A 31 -14.52 12.74 6.65
CA ARG A 31 -15.72 12.50 7.47
C ARG A 31 -16.98 13.20 6.95
N GLN A 32 -16.82 14.32 6.26
CA GLN A 32 -17.91 15.18 5.83
C GLN A 32 -18.32 14.96 4.38
N ASN A 33 -17.42 14.41 3.55
CA ASN A 33 -17.65 14.21 2.14
C ASN A 33 -17.92 12.73 1.83
N ILE A 34 -18.74 12.52 0.80
CA ILE A 34 -18.90 11.19 0.21
C ILE A 34 -17.82 11.02 -0.85
N GLU A 35 -16.97 10.01 -0.67
CA GLU A 35 -15.96 9.66 -1.66
C GLU A 35 -16.59 8.87 -2.81
N LEU A 36 -16.42 9.39 -4.03
CA LEU A 36 -16.97 8.78 -5.25
C LEU A 36 -15.90 8.11 -6.12
N ILE A 37 -14.64 8.11 -5.67
CA ILE A 37 -13.54 7.45 -6.37
C ILE A 37 -13.55 5.97 -6.01
N ALA A 38 -13.93 5.12 -6.98
CA ALA A 38 -14.13 3.69 -6.76
C ALA A 38 -12.86 2.92 -6.32
N SER A 39 -11.68 3.45 -6.63
CA SER A 39 -10.39 2.87 -6.24
C SER A 39 -9.92 3.26 -4.85
N GLU A 40 -10.56 4.22 -4.21
CA GLU A 40 -10.22 4.59 -2.83
C GLU A 40 -10.86 3.64 -1.82
N ASN A 41 -10.14 3.37 -0.75
CA ASN A 41 -10.59 2.52 0.35
C ASN A 41 -10.22 3.14 1.69
N ILE A 42 -11.19 3.23 2.58
CA ILE A 42 -10.94 3.68 3.96
C ILE A 42 -10.43 2.48 4.76
N VAL A 43 -9.15 2.49 5.06
CA VAL A 43 -8.50 1.40 5.80
C VAL A 43 -8.81 1.46 7.28
N SER A 44 -8.71 0.32 7.96
CA SER A 44 -8.89 0.25 9.41
C SER A 44 -7.73 0.95 10.15
N PRO A 45 -7.96 1.41 11.39
CA PRO A 45 -6.88 1.95 12.23
C PRO A 45 -5.72 0.98 12.42
N ALA A 46 -5.97 -0.32 12.44
CA ALA A 46 -4.94 -1.34 12.57
C ALA A 46 -4.00 -1.38 11.37
N VAL A 47 -4.50 -1.15 10.15
CA VAL A 47 -3.68 -1.04 8.94
C VAL A 47 -2.80 0.18 9.01
N MET A 48 -3.35 1.35 9.37
CA MET A 48 -2.55 2.57 9.54
C MET A 48 -1.48 2.42 10.61
N ALA A 49 -1.80 1.78 11.74
CA ALA A 49 -0.85 1.52 12.81
C ALA A 49 0.28 0.58 12.39
N ALA A 50 -0.02 -0.44 11.61
CA ALA A 50 1.00 -1.35 11.10
C ALA A 50 1.95 -0.67 10.13
N MET A 51 1.44 0.20 9.25
CA MET A 51 2.25 0.97 8.31
C MET A 51 3.18 1.97 8.99
N GLY A 52 2.73 2.62 10.06
CA GLY A 52 3.51 3.58 10.84
C GLY A 52 4.24 2.98 12.04
N SER A 53 4.48 1.67 12.05
CA SER A 53 5.11 0.97 13.17
C SER A 53 6.64 1.03 13.13
N ILE A 54 7.27 0.42 14.14
CA ILE A 54 8.74 0.26 14.25
C ILE A 54 9.36 -0.49 13.06
N LEU A 55 8.57 -1.20 12.27
CA LEU A 55 9.02 -1.86 11.05
C LEU A 55 9.57 -0.87 10.02
N THR A 56 9.10 0.38 10.07
CA THR A 56 9.61 1.49 9.24
C THR A 56 11.11 1.74 9.44
N ASN A 57 11.67 1.41 10.61
CA ASN A 57 13.07 1.63 10.94
C ASN A 57 14.00 0.52 10.40
N LYS A 58 13.45 -0.58 9.85
CA LYS A 58 14.25 -1.73 9.46
C LYS A 58 14.45 -1.82 7.95
N TYR A 59 15.69 -1.68 7.54
CA TYR A 59 16.11 -1.97 6.16
C TYR A 59 16.20 -3.49 5.94
N ALA A 60 15.43 -4.02 4.95
CA ALA A 60 15.25 -5.47 4.77
C ALA A 60 15.33 -5.88 3.29
N GLU A 61 16.37 -5.42 2.59
CA GLU A 61 16.61 -5.79 1.20
C GLU A 61 16.81 -7.29 1.05
N GLY A 62 16.23 -7.86 0.02
CA GLY A 62 16.21 -9.30 -0.26
C GLY A 62 14.86 -9.93 0.05
N LEU A 63 14.83 -11.25 0.16
CA LEU A 63 13.62 -12.04 0.42
C LEU A 63 13.69 -12.69 1.81
N PRO A 64 12.57 -13.13 2.40
CA PRO A 64 12.57 -13.87 3.64
C PRO A 64 13.57 -15.03 3.63
N GLY A 65 14.41 -15.08 4.64
CA GLY A 65 15.49 -16.07 4.74
C GLY A 65 16.69 -15.84 3.81
N LYS A 66 16.65 -14.82 2.95
CA LYS A 66 17.71 -14.46 2.00
C LYS A 66 17.92 -12.95 1.98
N ARG A 67 18.17 -12.36 3.14
CA ARG A 67 18.40 -10.92 3.29
C ARG A 67 19.87 -10.57 3.12
N TYR A 68 20.12 -9.37 2.62
CA TYR A 68 21.48 -8.82 2.54
C TYR A 68 21.97 -8.28 3.88
N TYR A 69 21.06 -8.03 4.84
CA TYR A 69 21.36 -7.44 6.14
C TYR A 69 20.89 -8.34 7.28
N GLY A 70 21.59 -8.24 8.41
CA GLY A 70 21.20 -8.91 9.64
C GLY A 70 19.99 -8.28 10.33
N GLY A 71 19.42 -8.98 11.30
CA GLY A 71 18.33 -8.49 12.14
C GLY A 71 16.97 -8.51 11.48
N CYS A 72 16.75 -9.30 10.43
CA CYS A 72 15.52 -9.35 9.67
C CYS A 72 14.53 -10.45 10.12
N VAL A 73 14.80 -11.16 11.21
CA VAL A 73 13.99 -12.31 11.66
C VAL A 73 12.50 -11.96 11.75
N TYR A 74 12.16 -10.88 12.43
CA TYR A 74 10.76 -10.49 12.61
C TYR A 74 10.15 -9.84 11.37
N VAL A 75 10.95 -9.18 10.54
CA VAL A 75 10.50 -8.70 9.23
C VAL A 75 10.16 -9.87 8.31
N ASP A 76 10.96 -10.95 8.37
CA ASP A 76 10.69 -12.19 7.64
C ASP A 76 9.38 -12.83 8.09
N GLU A 77 9.09 -12.84 9.39
CA GLU A 77 7.80 -13.32 9.90
C GLU A 77 6.63 -12.50 9.35
N VAL A 78 6.74 -11.17 9.38
CA VAL A 78 5.68 -10.27 8.87
C VAL A 78 5.46 -10.48 7.37
N GLU A 79 6.54 -10.56 6.58
CA GLU A 79 6.44 -10.78 5.15
C GLU A 79 5.85 -12.16 4.81
N ASN A 80 6.27 -13.21 5.52
CA ASN A 80 5.72 -14.56 5.35
C ASN A 80 4.23 -14.63 5.71
N ILE A 81 3.79 -13.95 6.77
CA ILE A 81 2.36 -13.82 7.11
C ILE A 81 1.59 -13.16 5.96
N ALA A 82 2.13 -12.09 5.39
CA ALA A 82 1.50 -11.39 4.28
C ALA A 82 1.41 -12.28 3.03
N ILE A 83 2.47 -13.01 2.67
CA ILE A 83 2.51 -13.96 1.56
C ILE A 83 1.47 -15.06 1.75
N GLU A 84 1.44 -15.69 2.93
CA GLU A 84 0.49 -16.76 3.23
C GLU A 84 -0.96 -16.27 3.12
N ARG A 85 -1.25 -15.11 3.68
CA ARG A 85 -2.60 -14.52 3.63
C ARG A 85 -3.01 -14.12 2.22
N ALA A 86 -2.10 -13.57 1.42
CA ALA A 86 -2.35 -13.27 0.02
C ALA A 86 -2.64 -14.54 -0.78
N CYS A 87 -1.82 -15.57 -0.63
CA CYS A 87 -2.05 -16.87 -1.26
C CYS A 87 -3.43 -17.45 -0.90
N LYS A 88 -3.79 -17.41 0.37
CA LYS A 88 -5.08 -17.90 0.85
C LYS A 88 -6.26 -17.08 0.32
N LEU A 89 -6.14 -15.75 0.32
CA LEU A 89 -7.20 -14.84 -0.11
C LEU A 89 -7.53 -15.01 -1.59
N PHE A 90 -6.50 -15.13 -2.42
CA PHE A 90 -6.65 -15.21 -3.88
C PHE A 90 -6.64 -16.64 -4.43
N GLY A 91 -6.52 -17.68 -3.59
CA GLY A 91 -6.36 -19.06 -4.03
C GLY A 91 -5.08 -19.27 -4.88
N ALA A 92 -4.08 -18.42 -4.67
CA ALA A 92 -2.84 -18.43 -5.44
C ALA A 92 -1.81 -19.40 -4.84
N LYS A 93 -1.00 -20.00 -5.70
CA LYS A 93 0.10 -20.88 -5.28
C LYS A 93 1.29 -20.08 -4.75
N TYR A 94 1.51 -18.90 -5.29
CA TYR A 94 2.61 -18.01 -4.94
C TYR A 94 2.10 -16.57 -4.83
N ALA A 95 2.74 -15.77 -4.00
CA ALA A 95 2.51 -14.33 -3.92
C ALA A 95 3.84 -13.61 -3.67
N ASN A 96 3.99 -12.44 -4.26
CA ASN A 96 5.02 -11.47 -3.92
C ASN A 96 4.35 -10.23 -3.36
N VAL A 97 4.67 -9.89 -2.12
CA VAL A 97 4.05 -8.76 -1.40
C VAL A 97 4.99 -7.55 -1.26
N GLN A 98 6.13 -7.58 -1.96
CA GLN A 98 7.12 -6.49 -1.90
C GLN A 98 6.80 -5.28 -2.80
N PRO A 99 6.06 -5.38 -3.92
CA PRO A 99 5.69 -4.19 -4.67
C PRO A 99 4.97 -3.17 -3.78
N HIS A 100 5.44 -1.93 -3.80
CA HIS A 100 4.87 -0.86 -2.96
C HIS A 100 3.79 -0.03 -3.68
N SER A 101 3.47 -0.40 -4.92
CA SER A 101 2.38 0.21 -5.69
C SER A 101 1.84 -0.76 -6.74
N GLY A 102 0.61 -0.52 -7.20
CA GLY A 102 0.03 -1.25 -8.34
C GLY A 102 0.83 -1.06 -9.62
N ALA A 103 1.38 0.13 -9.84
CA ALA A 103 2.23 0.40 -10.99
C ALA A 103 3.50 -0.48 -10.99
N GLN A 104 4.16 -0.61 -9.84
CA GLN A 104 5.33 -1.48 -9.71
C GLN A 104 4.96 -2.96 -9.89
N ALA A 105 3.82 -3.40 -9.35
CA ALA A 105 3.35 -4.76 -9.53
C ALA A 105 3.07 -5.07 -11.00
N ASN A 106 2.39 -4.16 -11.71
CA ASN A 106 2.13 -4.30 -13.15
C ASN A 106 3.43 -4.32 -13.96
N LEU A 107 4.37 -3.45 -13.63
CA LEU A 107 5.67 -3.43 -14.31
C LEU A 107 6.43 -4.75 -14.13
N ALA A 108 6.39 -5.32 -12.93
CA ALA A 108 6.99 -6.64 -12.66
C ALA A 108 6.35 -7.75 -13.52
N VAL A 109 5.03 -7.71 -13.72
CA VAL A 109 4.33 -8.64 -14.60
C VAL A 109 4.75 -8.46 -16.06
N TYR A 110 4.87 -7.22 -16.54
CA TYR A 110 5.35 -6.95 -17.89
C TYR A 110 6.76 -7.50 -18.11
N PHE A 111 7.68 -7.25 -17.20
CA PHE A 111 9.04 -7.79 -17.28
C PHE A 111 9.11 -9.31 -17.22
N ALA A 112 8.15 -9.96 -16.56
CA ALA A 112 8.12 -11.41 -16.44
C ALA A 112 7.53 -12.11 -17.66
N LEU A 113 6.64 -11.45 -18.42
CA LEU A 113 5.84 -12.08 -19.46
C LEU A 113 6.11 -11.57 -20.88
N LEU A 114 6.77 -10.42 -21.03
CA LEU A 114 6.92 -9.75 -22.32
C LEU A 114 8.39 -9.52 -22.67
N ASP A 115 8.70 -9.64 -23.94
CA ASP A 115 9.95 -9.21 -24.53
C ASP A 115 9.83 -7.80 -25.15
N LEU A 116 10.97 -7.16 -25.40
CA LEU A 116 11.00 -5.87 -26.07
C LEU A 116 10.43 -5.97 -27.48
N GLY A 117 9.38 -5.19 -27.75
CA GLY A 117 8.68 -5.19 -29.02
C GLY A 117 7.38 -5.96 -29.02
N ASP A 118 7.04 -6.66 -27.95
CA ASP A 118 5.74 -7.32 -27.82
C ASP A 118 4.59 -6.32 -27.78
N THR A 119 3.45 -6.73 -28.31
CA THR A 119 2.25 -5.89 -28.37
C THR A 119 1.40 -6.12 -27.12
N VAL A 120 1.10 -5.07 -26.43
CA VAL A 120 0.18 -5.04 -25.28
C VAL A 120 -1.08 -4.29 -25.65
N MET A 121 -2.23 -4.86 -25.33
CA MET A 121 -3.51 -4.17 -25.44
C MET A 121 -3.91 -3.62 -24.08
N GLY A 122 -4.01 -2.31 -23.99
CA GLY A 122 -4.51 -1.59 -22.82
C GLY A 122 -5.88 -0.97 -23.08
N MET A 123 -6.56 -0.60 -22.02
CA MET A 123 -7.79 0.18 -22.14
C MET A 123 -7.42 1.65 -22.36
N ASP A 124 -8.25 2.35 -23.16
CA ASP A 124 -8.11 3.77 -23.33
C ASP A 124 -8.24 4.50 -21.98
N LEU A 125 -7.34 5.44 -21.73
CA LEU A 125 -7.29 6.16 -20.46
C LEU A 125 -8.59 6.91 -20.14
N SER A 126 -9.23 7.49 -21.14
CA SER A 126 -10.51 8.22 -20.98
C SER A 126 -11.63 7.29 -20.53
N VAL A 127 -11.66 6.07 -21.04
CA VAL A 127 -12.64 5.04 -20.66
C VAL A 127 -12.32 4.49 -19.26
N SER A 128 -11.07 4.22 -19.00
CA SER A 128 -10.59 3.76 -17.68
C SER A 128 -10.90 4.80 -16.60
N TYR A 129 -10.70 6.07 -16.88
CA TYR A 129 -10.94 7.15 -15.95
C TYR A 129 -12.41 7.41 -15.64
N THR A 130 -13.29 7.24 -16.63
CA THR A 130 -14.73 7.53 -16.48
C THR A 130 -15.58 6.34 -16.11
N HIS A 131 -15.17 5.12 -16.46
CA HIS A 131 -16.01 3.94 -16.33
C HIS A 131 -15.41 2.79 -15.52
N LEU A 132 -14.10 2.71 -15.34
CA LEU A 132 -13.42 1.55 -14.78
C LEU A 132 -12.31 1.92 -13.80
N ARG A 133 -12.52 2.90 -12.97
CA ARG A 133 -11.52 3.34 -12.00
C ARG A 133 -11.18 2.26 -10.98
N ALA A 134 -10.44 1.28 -11.37
CA ALA A 134 -9.86 0.32 -10.43
C ALA A 134 -8.34 0.48 -10.27
N HIS A 135 -7.67 1.05 -11.26
CA HIS A 135 -6.22 1.22 -11.22
C HIS A 135 -5.83 2.49 -11.94
N GLU A 136 -5.49 3.50 -11.21
CA GLU A 136 -4.85 4.70 -11.74
C GLU A 136 -3.44 4.34 -12.15
N THR A 137 -3.30 3.86 -13.33
CA THR A 137 -2.02 3.79 -14.02
C THR A 137 -1.83 5.01 -14.91
N CYS A 138 -2.39 6.13 -14.51
CA CYS A 138 -2.16 7.40 -15.14
C CYS A 138 -0.80 7.91 -14.71
N ALA A 139 0.23 7.47 -15.36
CA ALA A 139 1.52 8.14 -15.35
C ALA A 139 1.65 9.01 -16.59
#